data_eecdd22b20f1682b10b1f223dd33488c
#
_entry.id   eecdd22b20f1682b10b1f223dd33488c
#
_cell.length_a   1.000
_cell.length_b   1.000
_cell.length_c   1.000
_cell.angle_alpha   90.00
_cell.angle_beta   90.00
_cell.angle_gamma   90.00
#
_symmetry.space_group_name_H-M   'P 1'
#
loop_
_entity.id
_entity.type
_entity.pdbx_description
1 polymer ?
#
loop_
_entity_poly.entity_id
_entity_poly.type
_entity_poly.pdbx_seq_one_letter_code
_entity_poly.pdbx_strand_id
1 'polypeptide(L)'
;MSRCLLSLVTILALSIPLTAADPVGTDFQTIFDGKSLDGWKHAGNWFIEDGILTRKGQGGDIRFEKFKVPDDFELTFEWKVAKGSNSGVYYRPGQYEYQILDNKVHNDGKNPRTSAASVYFCMPPSKDATNPVGEWNKGRIVCKGSVIQHWLNGEKVIDFDYTDPKWAFEVELLKVRGAKLADRGANLYLQDHGDPVWYRSIKIRSIGSDEKIGHTEDVVPATVPENILKNEKAYLENGKKRAK
;
A
#
# COMPACT_ATOMS: atom_id res chain seq x y z
N MET A 1 56.02 44.74 -31.15
CA MET A 1 55.40 44.48 -29.82
C MET A 1 54.04 43.77 -30.04
N SER A 2 54.05 42.45 -30.01
CA SER A 2 52.85 41.64 -30.28
C SER A 2 52.26 41.25 -28.95
N ARG A 3 50.98 41.64 -28.67
CA ARG A 3 50.26 41.27 -27.45
C ARG A 3 49.47 40.00 -27.71
N CYS A 4 49.87 38.92 -27.05
CA CYS A 4 49.11 37.69 -27.04
C CYS A 4 47.94 37.83 -26.02
N LEU A 5 46.70 37.76 -26.51
CA LEU A 5 45.51 37.63 -25.65
C LEU A 5 45.32 36.14 -25.29
N LEU A 6 45.51 35.82 -24.04
CA LEU A 6 45.08 34.51 -23.51
C LEU A 6 43.57 34.55 -23.20
N SER A 7 42.77 33.79 -23.94
CA SER A 7 41.37 33.58 -23.66
C SER A 7 41.24 32.49 -22.58
N LEU A 8 40.74 32.87 -21.44
CA LEU A 8 40.40 31.95 -20.32
C LEU A 8 39.04 31.28 -20.62
N VAL A 9 39.05 30.01 -20.95
CA VAL A 9 37.83 29.21 -21.09
C VAL A 9 37.45 28.69 -19.73
N THR A 10 36.40 29.26 -19.16
CA THR A 10 35.81 28.78 -17.89
C THR A 10 34.88 27.60 -18.17
N ILE A 11 35.30 26.40 -17.82
CA ILE A 11 34.45 25.20 -17.88
C ILE A 11 33.53 25.21 -16.69
N LEU A 12 32.25 25.47 -16.90
CA LEU A 12 31.21 25.35 -15.90
C LEU A 12 30.88 23.85 -15.74
N ALA A 13 31.38 23.23 -14.65
CA ALA A 13 31.02 21.87 -14.33
C ALA A 13 29.57 21.87 -13.79
N LEU A 14 28.62 21.40 -14.61
CA LEU A 14 27.28 21.05 -14.12
C LEU A 14 27.41 19.86 -13.17
N SER A 15 27.25 20.09 -11.88
CA SER A 15 27.06 19.02 -10.90
C SER A 15 25.64 18.47 -11.04
N ILE A 16 25.50 17.32 -11.70
CA ILE A 16 24.27 16.54 -11.67
C ILE A 16 24.14 15.99 -10.24
N PRO A 17 23.05 16.27 -9.52
CA PRO A 17 22.86 15.65 -8.22
C PRO A 17 22.79 14.13 -8.41
N LEU A 18 23.72 13.40 -7.79
CA LEU A 18 23.69 11.96 -7.69
C LEU A 18 22.50 11.62 -6.76
N THR A 19 21.35 11.32 -7.35
CA THR A 19 20.24 10.73 -6.59
C THR A 19 20.72 9.40 -6.05
N ALA A 20 20.67 9.21 -4.74
CA ALA A 20 20.98 7.93 -4.14
C ALA A 20 20.08 6.86 -4.82
N ALA A 21 20.70 5.81 -5.33
CA ALA A 21 19.96 4.71 -5.92
C ALA A 21 18.99 4.15 -4.87
N ASP A 22 17.76 3.86 -5.30
CA ASP A 22 16.78 3.19 -4.45
C ASP A 22 17.40 1.87 -3.95
N PRO A 23 17.38 1.57 -2.65
CA PRO A 23 17.94 0.34 -2.10
C PRO A 23 17.25 -0.92 -2.63
N VAL A 24 16.07 -0.77 -3.25
CA VAL A 24 15.30 -1.85 -3.88
C VAL A 24 15.46 -1.76 -5.39
N GLY A 25 16.04 -2.80 -6.00
CA GLY A 25 16.21 -2.89 -7.46
C GLY A 25 14.90 -3.15 -8.20
N THR A 26 14.99 -3.19 -9.55
CA THR A 26 13.84 -3.49 -10.44
C THR A 26 13.45 -4.96 -10.45
N ASP A 27 14.31 -5.85 -9.98
CA ASP A 27 13.97 -7.26 -9.77
C ASP A 27 13.33 -7.48 -8.41
N PHE A 28 12.44 -8.47 -8.31
CA PHE A 28 11.80 -8.79 -7.05
C PHE A 28 12.80 -9.23 -5.98
N GLN A 29 12.87 -8.49 -4.91
CA GLN A 29 13.56 -8.84 -3.68
C GLN A 29 12.59 -9.50 -2.71
N THR A 30 12.95 -10.68 -2.22
CA THR A 30 12.19 -11.36 -1.17
C THR A 30 12.49 -10.72 0.18
N ILE A 31 11.47 -10.23 0.87
CA ILE A 31 11.57 -9.62 2.19
C ILE A 31 11.01 -10.52 3.31
N PHE A 32 10.28 -11.57 2.93
CA PHE A 32 9.94 -12.69 3.81
C PHE A 32 9.87 -13.98 3.01
N ASP A 33 10.71 -14.95 3.35
CA ASP A 33 10.87 -16.25 2.67
C ASP A 33 10.45 -17.45 3.54
N GLY A 34 9.93 -17.18 4.74
CA GLY A 34 9.54 -18.22 5.69
C GLY A 34 10.67 -18.73 6.60
N LYS A 35 11.91 -18.20 6.51
CA LYS A 35 13.06 -18.71 7.26
C LYS A 35 13.48 -17.79 8.41
N SER A 36 13.31 -16.46 8.26
CA SER A 36 13.81 -15.49 9.22
C SER A 36 12.89 -14.26 9.32
N LEU A 37 12.83 -13.67 10.51
CA LEU A 37 12.28 -12.33 10.75
C LEU A 37 13.37 -11.26 10.76
N ASP A 38 14.54 -11.53 10.18
CA ASP A 38 15.61 -10.56 10.07
C ASP A 38 15.13 -9.31 9.29
N GLY A 39 15.26 -8.15 9.93
CA GLY A 39 14.72 -6.88 9.42
C GLY A 39 13.25 -6.61 9.76
N TRP A 40 12.57 -7.54 10.40
CA TRP A 40 11.21 -7.35 10.89
C TRP A 40 11.20 -7.08 12.40
N LYS A 41 10.59 -5.97 12.81
CA LYS A 41 10.42 -5.58 14.20
C LYS A 41 8.99 -5.80 14.66
N HIS A 42 8.82 -6.49 15.80
CA HIS A 42 7.53 -6.82 16.39
C HIS A 42 7.62 -6.95 17.92
N ALA A 43 6.49 -6.99 18.61
CA ALA A 43 6.39 -7.05 20.06
C ALA A 43 6.34 -8.50 20.63
N GLY A 44 6.72 -9.51 19.84
CA GLY A 44 6.73 -10.91 20.27
C GLY A 44 5.47 -11.69 19.92
N ASN A 45 4.53 -11.12 19.18
CA ASN A 45 3.26 -11.72 18.76
C ASN A 45 3.25 -12.23 17.30
N TRP A 46 4.40 -12.18 16.61
CA TRP A 46 4.60 -12.69 15.26
C TRP A 46 5.67 -13.77 15.26
N PHE A 47 5.38 -14.90 14.63
CA PHE A 47 6.21 -16.10 14.64
C PHE A 47 6.32 -16.70 13.24
N ILE A 48 7.36 -17.48 13.01
CA ILE A 48 7.45 -18.35 11.84
C ILE A 48 7.04 -19.76 12.27
N GLU A 49 6.01 -20.30 11.64
CA GLU A 49 5.55 -21.67 11.81
C GLU A 49 5.41 -22.32 10.44
N ASP A 50 6.14 -23.41 10.20
CA ASP A 50 6.16 -24.12 8.92
C ASP A 50 6.41 -23.22 7.70
N GLY A 51 7.30 -22.23 7.85
CA GLY A 51 7.62 -21.27 6.78
C GLY A 51 6.58 -20.15 6.60
N ILE A 52 5.61 -20.05 7.50
CA ILE A 52 4.50 -19.09 7.45
C ILE A 52 4.67 -18.07 8.56
N LEU A 53 4.54 -16.79 8.23
CA LEU A 53 4.44 -15.71 9.21
C LEU A 53 3.06 -15.75 9.84
N THR A 54 3.01 -16.06 11.13
CA THR A 54 1.78 -16.28 11.91
C THR A 54 1.66 -15.26 13.01
N ARG A 55 0.51 -14.60 13.10
CA ARG A 55 0.17 -13.70 14.19
C ARG A 55 -0.56 -14.46 15.30
N LYS A 56 -0.06 -14.40 16.55
CA LYS A 56 -0.66 -15.02 17.75
C LYS A 56 -0.42 -14.16 18.99
N GLY A 57 -1.35 -14.23 19.94
CA GLY A 57 -1.19 -13.59 21.25
C GLY A 57 -1.46 -12.09 21.23
N GLN A 58 -0.90 -11.37 22.21
CA GLN A 58 -1.01 -9.92 22.34
C GLN A 58 0.28 -9.24 21.88
N GLY A 59 0.17 -8.08 21.26
CA GLY A 59 1.33 -7.32 20.79
C GLY A 59 0.93 -6.13 19.96
N GLY A 60 1.53 -6.00 18.79
CA GLY A 60 1.30 -4.91 17.85
C GLY A 60 1.70 -5.31 16.43
N ASP A 61 1.68 -4.34 15.54
CA ASP A 61 2.06 -4.51 14.15
C ASP A 61 3.49 -5.07 14.02
N ILE A 62 3.75 -5.78 12.93
CA ILE A 62 5.10 -6.14 12.52
C ILE A 62 5.56 -5.21 11.39
N ARG A 63 6.76 -4.63 11.52
CA ARG A 63 7.31 -3.62 10.62
C ARG A 63 8.62 -4.08 10.00
N PHE A 64 8.75 -3.90 8.70
CA PHE A 64 10.00 -4.13 8.00
C PHE A 64 10.86 -2.86 8.06
N GLU A 65 12.10 -2.97 8.60
CA GLU A 65 12.94 -1.81 8.89
C GLU A 65 14.27 -1.76 8.10
N LYS A 66 14.59 -2.76 7.27
CA LYS A 66 15.86 -2.75 6.52
C LYS A 66 15.93 -1.65 5.47
N PHE A 67 14.80 -1.30 4.87
CA PHE A 67 14.68 -0.21 3.92
C PHE A 67 13.23 0.33 3.90
N LYS A 68 13.05 1.51 3.33
CA LYS A 68 11.74 2.11 3.10
C LYS A 68 11.13 1.54 1.81
N VAL A 69 9.80 1.46 1.77
CA VAL A 69 9.08 1.17 0.53
C VAL A 69 9.46 2.22 -0.52
N PRO A 70 9.89 1.83 -1.73
CA PRO A 70 10.19 2.77 -2.81
C PRO A 70 9.02 3.68 -3.15
N ASP A 71 9.27 4.80 -3.79
CA ASP A 71 8.23 5.74 -4.23
C ASP A 71 7.30 5.10 -5.24
N ASP A 72 7.91 4.44 -6.25
CA ASP A 72 7.24 3.64 -7.26
C ASP A 72 7.63 2.16 -7.07
N PHE A 73 6.66 1.32 -6.79
CA PHE A 73 6.93 -0.06 -6.38
C PHE A 73 5.84 -1.04 -6.79
N GLU A 74 6.22 -2.30 -6.83
CA GLU A 74 5.33 -3.45 -6.86
C GLU A 74 5.63 -4.34 -5.66
N LEU A 75 4.59 -4.64 -4.88
CA LEU A 75 4.63 -5.51 -3.71
C LEU A 75 3.69 -6.69 -3.94
N THR A 76 4.18 -7.90 -3.73
CA THR A 76 3.39 -9.14 -3.79
C THR A 76 3.47 -9.88 -2.46
N PHE A 77 2.37 -10.50 -2.07
CA PHE A 77 2.28 -11.28 -0.83
C PHE A 77 1.14 -12.28 -0.91
N GLU A 78 1.22 -13.33 -0.12
CA GLU A 78 0.10 -14.24 0.09
C GLU A 78 -0.38 -14.11 1.53
N TRP A 79 -1.71 -14.14 1.70
CA TRP A 79 -2.34 -13.97 3.00
C TRP A 79 -3.51 -14.93 3.19
N LYS A 80 -3.80 -15.24 4.45
CA LYS A 80 -4.91 -16.09 4.86
C LYS A 80 -5.47 -15.58 6.18
N VAL A 81 -6.77 -15.69 6.38
CA VAL A 81 -7.49 -15.27 7.59
C VAL A 81 -8.32 -16.40 8.18
N ALA A 82 -8.55 -16.33 9.48
CA ALA A 82 -9.58 -17.12 10.14
C ALA A 82 -10.95 -16.43 10.02
N LYS A 83 -12.00 -17.11 10.48
CA LYS A 83 -13.37 -16.56 10.52
C LYS A 83 -13.41 -15.28 11.34
N GLY A 84 -13.91 -14.20 10.75
CA GLY A 84 -14.06 -12.89 11.36
C GLY A 84 -12.78 -12.10 11.53
N SER A 85 -11.64 -12.57 11.02
CA SER A 85 -10.34 -11.88 11.19
C SER A 85 -10.21 -10.63 10.33
N ASN A 86 -9.42 -9.69 10.87
CA ASN A 86 -9.01 -8.43 10.26
C ASN A 86 -7.50 -8.24 10.40
N SER A 87 -6.88 -7.69 9.37
CA SER A 87 -5.50 -7.25 9.30
C SER A 87 -5.35 -6.26 8.13
N GLY A 88 -4.13 -5.80 7.83
CA GLY A 88 -3.88 -4.90 6.72
C GLY A 88 -2.41 -4.84 6.34
N VAL A 89 -2.12 -4.47 5.10
CA VAL A 89 -0.78 -4.20 4.60
C VAL A 89 -0.65 -2.70 4.35
N TYR A 90 0.22 -2.03 5.12
CA TYR A 90 0.44 -0.59 5.04
C TYR A 90 1.74 -0.30 4.28
N TYR A 91 1.67 0.55 3.25
CA TYR A 91 2.74 0.68 2.27
C TYR A 91 3.19 2.12 1.94
N ARG A 92 2.46 3.15 2.35
CA ARG A 92 2.83 4.57 2.19
C ARG A 92 2.60 5.33 3.50
N PRO A 93 3.24 6.51 3.70
CA PRO A 93 3.04 7.35 4.88
C PRO A 93 1.58 7.77 5.04
N GLY A 94 1.10 7.77 6.29
CA GLY A 94 -0.32 7.85 6.59
C GLY A 94 -0.93 6.45 6.60
N GLN A 95 -2.22 6.35 6.35
CA GLN A 95 -2.91 5.06 6.42
C GLN A 95 -3.31 4.56 5.02
N TYR A 96 -2.32 4.42 4.13
CA TYR A 96 -2.50 3.69 2.88
C TYR A 96 -2.44 2.20 3.18
N GLU A 97 -3.60 1.59 3.19
CA GLU A 97 -3.79 0.22 3.61
C GLU A 97 -4.45 -0.62 2.52
N TYR A 98 -3.82 -1.75 2.20
CA TYR A 98 -4.49 -2.85 1.51
C TYR A 98 -5.19 -3.69 2.58
N GLN A 99 -6.51 -3.66 2.61
CA GLN A 99 -7.30 -4.36 3.63
C GLN A 99 -7.21 -5.88 3.50
N ILE A 100 -7.03 -6.56 4.63
CA ILE A 100 -7.06 -8.02 4.78
C ILE A 100 -8.21 -8.38 5.71
N LEU A 101 -9.22 -9.11 5.20
CA LEU A 101 -10.47 -9.27 5.93
C LEU A 101 -11.21 -10.56 5.56
N ASP A 102 -11.92 -11.13 6.53
CA ASP A 102 -13.07 -11.99 6.26
C ASP A 102 -14.29 -11.11 5.93
N ASN A 103 -14.55 -10.87 4.68
CA ASN A 103 -15.65 -10.01 4.22
C ASN A 103 -17.04 -10.47 4.67
N LYS A 104 -17.21 -11.79 4.96
CA LYS A 104 -18.53 -12.35 5.24
C LYS A 104 -18.95 -12.15 6.69
N VAL A 105 -17.99 -12.16 7.62
CA VAL A 105 -18.29 -12.17 9.06
C VAL A 105 -17.88 -10.88 9.75
N HIS A 106 -16.76 -10.27 9.37
CA HIS A 106 -16.32 -9.03 9.97
C HIS A 106 -17.24 -7.85 9.60
N ASN A 107 -17.47 -6.93 10.55
CA ASN A 107 -18.37 -5.79 10.32
C ASN A 107 -17.92 -4.88 9.19
N ASP A 108 -16.61 -4.71 9.01
CA ASP A 108 -16.04 -3.89 7.93
C ASP A 108 -16.37 -4.43 6.53
N GLY A 109 -16.65 -5.73 6.39
CA GLY A 109 -17.07 -6.33 5.12
C GLY A 109 -18.43 -5.83 4.61
N LYS A 110 -19.23 -5.17 5.46
CA LYS A 110 -20.51 -4.55 5.08
C LYS A 110 -20.35 -3.25 4.29
N ASN A 111 -19.19 -2.60 4.37
CA ASN A 111 -18.85 -1.42 3.60
C ASN A 111 -17.82 -1.80 2.52
N PRO A 112 -18.12 -1.66 1.24
CA PRO A 112 -17.14 -1.96 0.17
C PRO A 112 -15.82 -1.20 0.32
N ARG A 113 -15.80 0.00 0.92
CA ARG A 113 -14.57 0.77 1.15
C ARG A 113 -13.66 0.20 2.26
N THR A 114 -14.18 -0.72 3.05
CA THR A 114 -13.44 -1.37 4.14
C THR A 114 -13.36 -2.89 3.96
N SER A 115 -13.78 -3.40 2.80
CA SER A 115 -13.69 -4.82 2.44
C SER A 115 -12.25 -5.21 2.03
N ALA A 116 -11.97 -6.51 1.97
CA ALA A 116 -10.68 -7.04 1.55
C ALA A 116 -10.23 -6.45 0.20
N ALA A 117 -8.94 -6.14 0.08
CA ALA A 117 -8.30 -5.48 -1.06
C ALA A 117 -8.74 -4.03 -1.35
N SER A 118 -9.60 -3.40 -0.52
CA SER A 118 -9.84 -1.96 -0.63
C SER A 118 -8.56 -1.15 -0.36
N VAL A 119 -8.45 0.07 -0.93
CA VAL A 119 -7.67 1.12 -0.26
C VAL A 119 -8.55 1.58 0.89
N TYR A 120 -8.26 1.07 2.08
CA TYR A 120 -9.16 1.11 3.23
C TYR A 120 -9.76 2.50 3.47
N PHE A 121 -11.10 2.54 3.64
CA PHE A 121 -11.89 3.74 3.84
C PHE A 121 -11.81 4.78 2.70
N CYS A 122 -11.19 4.43 1.56
CA CYS A 122 -11.04 5.30 0.40
C CYS A 122 -11.70 4.68 -0.83
N MET A 123 -11.04 3.72 -1.46
CA MET A 123 -11.46 3.15 -2.73
C MET A 123 -11.92 1.71 -2.54
N PRO A 124 -13.18 1.37 -2.87
CA PRO A 124 -13.64 -0.01 -2.83
C PRO A 124 -13.06 -0.82 -4.01
N PRO A 125 -12.80 -2.12 -3.83
CA PRO A 125 -12.53 -3.00 -4.95
C PRO A 125 -13.75 -3.10 -5.87
N SER A 126 -13.54 -3.41 -7.14
CA SER A 126 -14.62 -3.59 -8.14
C SER A 126 -15.52 -4.79 -7.83
N LYS A 127 -14.99 -5.78 -7.13
CA LYS A 127 -15.68 -7.00 -6.70
C LYS A 127 -14.96 -7.68 -5.53
N ASP A 128 -15.65 -8.58 -4.86
CA ASP A 128 -15.04 -9.51 -3.93
C ASP A 128 -14.41 -10.69 -4.71
N ALA A 129 -13.09 -10.75 -4.76
CA ALA A 129 -12.34 -11.82 -5.40
C ALA A 129 -11.60 -12.68 -4.36
N THR A 130 -12.04 -12.68 -3.08
CA THR A 130 -11.44 -13.50 -2.02
C THR A 130 -11.72 -14.98 -2.19
N ASN A 131 -10.73 -15.80 -1.88
CA ASN A 131 -10.93 -17.23 -1.65
C ASN A 131 -11.64 -17.46 -0.31
N PRO A 132 -12.26 -18.62 -0.09
CA PRO A 132 -12.89 -18.97 1.19
C PRO A 132 -11.96 -18.78 2.39
N VAL A 133 -12.53 -18.43 3.54
CA VAL A 133 -11.79 -18.35 4.83
C VAL A 133 -11.01 -19.63 5.08
N GLY A 134 -9.75 -19.49 5.49
CA GLY A 134 -8.80 -20.60 5.66
C GLY A 134 -8.00 -20.95 4.42
N GLU A 135 -8.34 -20.40 3.25
CA GLU A 135 -7.57 -20.56 2.04
C GLU A 135 -6.63 -19.38 1.78
N TRP A 136 -5.58 -19.60 1.00
CA TRP A 136 -4.61 -18.57 0.64
C TRP A 136 -5.13 -17.66 -0.44
N ASN A 137 -4.97 -16.35 -0.24
CA ASN A 137 -5.20 -15.31 -1.22
C ASN A 137 -3.85 -14.72 -1.68
N LYS A 138 -3.77 -14.28 -2.92
CA LYS A 138 -2.63 -13.56 -3.49
C LYS A 138 -2.96 -12.08 -3.60
N GLY A 139 -2.27 -11.27 -2.81
CA GLY A 139 -2.33 -9.81 -2.88
C GLY A 139 -1.20 -9.26 -3.73
N ARG A 140 -1.47 -8.19 -4.48
CA ARG A 140 -0.47 -7.41 -5.20
C ARG A 140 -0.85 -5.94 -5.16
N ILE A 141 0.13 -5.10 -4.82
CA ILE A 141 0.01 -3.64 -4.81
C ILE A 141 0.98 -3.08 -5.84
N VAL A 142 0.52 -2.20 -6.70
CA VAL A 142 1.34 -1.45 -7.64
C VAL A 142 1.10 0.04 -7.39
N CYS A 143 2.16 0.77 -7.10
CA CYS A 143 2.11 2.22 -6.97
C CYS A 143 3.11 2.85 -7.94
N LYS A 144 2.65 3.76 -8.80
CA LYS A 144 3.52 4.57 -9.65
C LYS A 144 2.98 6.00 -9.76
N GLY A 145 3.78 6.97 -9.29
CA GLY A 145 3.33 8.35 -9.19
C GLY A 145 2.06 8.48 -8.34
N SER A 146 0.98 8.93 -8.95
CA SER A 146 -0.35 9.08 -8.34
C SER A 146 -1.24 7.85 -8.47
N VAL A 147 -0.85 6.85 -9.28
CA VAL A 147 -1.65 5.67 -9.52
C VAL A 147 -1.41 4.61 -8.46
N ILE A 148 -2.49 4.06 -7.93
CA ILE A 148 -2.52 2.93 -6.99
C ILE A 148 -3.37 1.82 -7.61
N GLN A 149 -2.79 0.63 -7.74
CA GLN A 149 -3.51 -0.56 -8.17
C GLN A 149 -3.48 -1.61 -7.08
N HIS A 150 -4.64 -2.18 -6.76
CA HIS A 150 -4.73 -3.38 -5.94
C HIS A 150 -5.22 -4.55 -6.78
N TRP A 151 -4.56 -5.67 -6.58
CA TRP A 151 -4.88 -6.93 -7.23
C TRP A 151 -5.17 -7.99 -6.18
N LEU A 152 -6.16 -8.82 -6.45
CA LEU A 152 -6.54 -9.93 -5.58
C LEU A 152 -6.76 -11.18 -6.44
N ASN A 153 -6.01 -12.24 -6.14
CA ASN A 153 -6.08 -13.54 -6.83
C ASN A 153 -5.91 -13.45 -8.35
N GLY A 154 -5.03 -12.53 -8.81
CA GLY A 154 -4.74 -12.32 -10.23
C GLY A 154 -5.64 -11.31 -10.93
N GLU A 155 -6.67 -10.79 -10.24
CA GLU A 155 -7.59 -9.80 -10.78
C GLU A 155 -7.24 -8.40 -10.29
N LYS A 156 -7.15 -7.42 -11.19
CA LYS A 156 -7.03 -6.00 -10.84
C LYS A 156 -8.39 -5.52 -10.34
N VAL A 157 -8.50 -5.28 -9.03
CA VAL A 157 -9.74 -4.86 -8.38
C VAL A 157 -9.81 -3.38 -8.08
N ILE A 158 -8.67 -2.69 -8.10
CA ILE A 158 -8.56 -1.23 -8.00
C ILE A 158 -7.55 -0.73 -9.01
N ASP A 159 -7.88 0.36 -9.71
CA ASP A 159 -6.99 1.14 -10.55
C ASP A 159 -7.32 2.63 -10.36
N PHE A 160 -6.64 3.28 -9.43
CA PHE A 160 -7.03 4.55 -8.84
C PHE A 160 -5.93 5.60 -9.01
N ASP A 161 -6.18 6.62 -9.84
CA ASP A 161 -5.34 7.82 -9.89
C ASP A 161 -5.92 8.89 -8.96
N TYR A 162 -5.26 9.15 -7.83
CA TYR A 162 -5.74 10.13 -6.85
C TYR A 162 -5.60 11.59 -7.31
N THR A 163 -5.07 11.86 -8.49
CA THR A 163 -5.06 13.19 -9.11
C THR A 163 -6.23 13.42 -10.06
N ASP A 164 -6.96 12.37 -10.43
CA ASP A 164 -8.16 12.50 -11.25
C ASP A 164 -9.29 13.17 -10.44
N PRO A 165 -9.82 14.32 -10.91
CA PRO A 165 -10.87 15.07 -10.20
C PRO A 165 -12.14 14.28 -9.91
N LYS A 166 -12.44 13.22 -10.69
CA LYS A 166 -13.61 12.36 -10.44
C LYS A 166 -13.55 11.66 -9.08
N TRP A 167 -12.35 11.48 -8.51
CA TRP A 167 -12.11 10.83 -7.22
C TRP A 167 -11.90 11.81 -6.06
N ALA A 168 -12.30 13.07 -6.22
CA ALA A 168 -12.08 14.10 -5.19
C ALA A 168 -12.67 13.71 -3.82
N PHE A 169 -13.82 13.03 -3.79
CA PHE A 169 -14.46 12.56 -2.56
C PHE A 169 -13.64 11.45 -1.89
N GLU A 170 -13.20 10.46 -2.66
CA GLU A 170 -12.36 9.35 -2.23
C GLU A 170 -11.01 9.84 -1.67
N VAL A 171 -10.43 10.83 -2.33
CA VAL A 171 -9.18 11.47 -1.89
C VAL A 171 -9.36 12.18 -0.56
N GLU A 172 -10.49 12.85 -0.31
CA GLU A 172 -10.77 13.45 0.99
C GLU A 172 -10.92 12.37 2.08
N LEU A 173 -11.56 11.24 1.80
CA LEU A 173 -11.61 10.11 2.72
C LEU A 173 -10.21 9.57 3.05
N LEU A 174 -9.33 9.46 2.05
CA LEU A 174 -7.96 9.03 2.24
C LEU A 174 -7.17 10.01 3.12
N LYS A 175 -7.35 11.32 2.91
CA LYS A 175 -6.69 12.37 3.71
C LYS A 175 -7.11 12.36 5.18
N VAL A 176 -8.38 12.12 5.49
CA VAL A 176 -8.83 12.04 6.90
C VAL A 176 -8.26 10.81 7.63
N ARG A 177 -7.78 9.82 6.88
CA ARG A 177 -6.98 8.69 7.39
C ARG A 177 -5.50 9.05 7.61
N GLY A 178 -5.12 10.31 7.45
CA GLY A 178 -3.76 10.80 7.64
C GLY A 178 -2.87 10.67 6.42
N ALA A 179 -3.39 10.31 5.26
CA ALA A 179 -2.62 10.26 4.04
C ALA A 179 -2.20 11.65 3.59
N LYS A 180 -0.92 11.81 3.35
CA LYS A 180 -0.33 12.97 2.70
C LYS A 180 0.11 12.55 1.31
N LEU A 181 -0.58 13.04 0.27
CA LEU A 181 -0.46 12.50 -1.09
C LEU A 181 0.95 12.60 -1.67
N ALA A 182 1.74 13.59 -1.23
CA ALA A 182 3.12 13.80 -1.66
C ALA A 182 4.15 12.96 -0.88
N ASP A 183 3.79 12.47 0.32
CA ASP A 183 4.74 11.77 1.18
C ASP A 183 5.05 10.37 0.65
N ARG A 184 6.31 9.97 0.76
CA ARG A 184 6.86 8.68 0.34
C ARG A 184 7.76 8.12 1.45
N GLY A 185 8.31 6.93 1.23
CA GLY A 185 9.32 6.36 2.10
C GLY A 185 8.79 5.80 3.42
N ALA A 186 7.63 5.17 3.42
CA ALA A 186 7.11 4.45 4.59
C ALA A 186 7.91 3.17 4.89
N ASN A 187 7.85 2.70 6.13
CA ASN A 187 8.11 1.30 6.42
C ASN A 187 6.90 0.47 5.99
N LEU A 188 7.14 -0.68 5.35
CA LEU A 188 6.10 -1.69 5.19
C LEU A 188 5.74 -2.24 6.56
N TYR A 189 4.44 -2.36 6.86
CA TYR A 189 4.02 -3.09 8.04
C TYR A 189 2.73 -3.87 7.83
N LEU A 190 2.56 -4.93 8.62
CA LEU A 190 1.38 -5.76 8.66
C LEU A 190 0.67 -5.49 9.98
N GLN A 191 -0.63 -5.22 9.90
CA GLN A 191 -1.43 -4.82 11.04
C GLN A 191 -1.72 -6.01 11.97
N ASP A 192 -1.58 -5.76 13.26
CA ASP A 192 -2.15 -6.59 14.31
C ASP A 192 -3.52 -6.03 14.74
N HIS A 193 -4.59 -6.67 14.32
CA HIS A 193 -5.96 -6.32 14.75
C HIS A 193 -6.49 -7.21 15.89
N GLY A 194 -5.64 -8.05 16.46
CA GLY A 194 -6.04 -9.01 17.51
C GLY A 194 -6.41 -10.39 16.97
N ASP A 195 -6.61 -10.53 15.67
CA ASP A 195 -7.16 -11.71 15.03
C ASP A 195 -6.08 -12.62 14.42
N PRO A 196 -6.33 -13.92 14.24
CA PRO A 196 -5.41 -14.80 13.53
C PRO A 196 -5.30 -14.43 12.07
N VAL A 197 -4.07 -14.18 11.62
CA VAL A 197 -3.73 -13.92 10.21
C VAL A 197 -2.39 -14.58 9.90
N TRP A 198 -2.24 -14.99 8.65
CA TRP A 198 -1.04 -15.66 8.14
C TRP A 198 -0.58 -14.97 6.85
N TYR A 199 0.75 -14.82 6.72
CA TYR A 199 1.38 -14.30 5.52
C TYR A 199 2.52 -15.20 5.06
N ARG A 200 2.81 -15.19 3.77
CA ARG A 200 3.98 -15.83 3.17
C ARG A 200 4.38 -15.15 1.86
N SER A 201 5.57 -15.47 1.36
CA SER A 201 6.02 -15.06 0.03
C SER A 201 5.95 -13.56 -0.20
N ILE A 202 6.43 -12.74 0.76
CA ILE A 202 6.39 -11.28 0.62
C ILE A 202 7.60 -10.82 -0.19
N LYS A 203 7.34 -10.16 -1.34
CA LYS A 203 8.37 -9.68 -2.26
C LYS A 203 8.06 -8.27 -2.73
N ILE A 204 9.09 -7.47 -2.91
CA ILE A 204 8.98 -6.09 -3.39
C ILE A 204 10.00 -5.82 -4.49
N ARG A 205 9.66 -4.93 -5.41
CA ARG A 205 10.60 -4.35 -6.38
C ARG A 205 10.30 -2.88 -6.60
N SER A 206 11.28 -2.11 -7.03
CA SER A 206 11.07 -0.77 -7.59
C SER A 206 10.52 -0.87 -9.01
N ILE A 207 9.71 0.10 -9.40
CA ILE A 207 9.23 0.25 -10.78
C ILE A 207 10.10 1.30 -11.45
N GLY A 208 10.71 0.94 -12.59
CA GLY A 208 11.54 1.85 -13.36
C GLY A 208 10.76 3.06 -13.91
N SER A 209 11.44 4.19 -14.11
CA SER A 209 10.81 5.42 -14.59
C SER A 209 10.01 5.20 -15.89
N ASP A 210 10.55 4.40 -16.82
CA ASP A 210 9.97 4.16 -18.14
C ASP A 210 9.01 2.97 -18.18
N GLU A 211 8.90 2.22 -17.08
CA GLU A 211 8.02 1.05 -16.99
C GLU A 211 6.56 1.47 -16.93
N LYS A 212 5.72 0.95 -17.83
CA LYS A 212 4.27 1.19 -17.85
C LYS A 212 3.54 0.19 -16.98
N ILE A 213 2.63 0.65 -16.13
CA ILE A 213 1.86 -0.20 -15.21
C ILE A 213 0.47 -0.57 -15.71
N GLY A 214 0.11 -0.19 -16.95
CA GLY A 214 -1.20 -0.54 -17.53
C GLY A 214 -2.37 0.08 -16.76
N HIS A 215 -2.31 1.39 -16.46
CA HIS A 215 -3.45 2.13 -15.89
C HIS A 215 -4.61 2.17 -16.88
N THR A 216 -5.85 1.93 -16.39
CA THR A 216 -7.08 1.89 -17.18
C THR A 216 -8.28 2.34 -16.36
N GLU A 217 -9.29 2.88 -17.02
CA GLU A 217 -10.58 3.23 -16.41
C GLU A 217 -11.59 2.06 -16.36
N ASP A 218 -11.24 0.89 -16.88
CA ASP A 218 -12.15 -0.25 -16.98
C ASP A 218 -12.46 -0.90 -15.61
N VAL A 219 -11.66 -0.60 -14.59
CA VAL A 219 -11.87 -1.10 -13.24
C VAL A 219 -12.84 -0.18 -12.50
N VAL A 220 -14.12 -0.48 -12.61
CA VAL A 220 -15.19 0.29 -11.98
C VAL A 220 -15.35 -0.14 -10.52
N PRO A 221 -15.17 0.76 -9.54
CA PRO A 221 -15.34 0.45 -8.12
C PRO A 221 -16.74 -0.05 -7.78
N ALA A 222 -16.85 -0.95 -6.81
CA ALA A 222 -18.15 -1.41 -6.31
C ALA A 222 -18.99 -0.23 -5.78
N THR A 223 -20.29 -0.28 -6.01
CA THR A 223 -21.22 0.74 -5.53
C THR A 223 -21.28 0.74 -4.00
N VAL A 224 -21.01 1.89 -3.41
CA VAL A 224 -21.17 2.10 -1.96
C VAL A 224 -22.64 2.34 -1.64
N PRO A 225 -23.25 1.60 -0.68
CA PRO A 225 -24.62 1.80 -0.27
C PRO A 225 -24.91 3.25 0.18
N GLU A 226 -26.09 3.77 -0.16
CA GLU A 226 -26.43 5.18 0.06
C GLU A 226 -26.35 5.60 1.54
N ASN A 227 -26.79 4.74 2.45
CA ASN A 227 -26.69 4.98 3.89
C ASN A 227 -25.24 5.10 4.37
N ILE A 228 -24.31 4.33 3.80
CA ILE A 228 -22.87 4.42 4.10
C ILE A 228 -22.33 5.74 3.53
N LEU A 229 -22.60 6.02 2.27
CA LEU A 229 -22.16 7.26 1.61
C LEU A 229 -22.64 8.53 2.35
N LYS A 230 -23.88 8.52 2.88
CA LYS A 230 -24.41 9.59 3.73
C LYS A 230 -23.59 9.78 5.01
N ASN A 231 -23.22 8.68 5.67
CA ASN A 231 -22.42 8.71 6.88
C ASN A 231 -21.00 9.22 6.61
N GLU A 232 -20.38 8.79 5.50
CA GLU A 232 -19.05 9.25 5.08
C GLU A 232 -19.03 10.75 4.77
N LYS A 233 -20.05 11.26 4.06
CA LYS A 233 -20.21 12.71 3.82
C LYS A 233 -20.32 13.50 5.13
N ALA A 234 -21.16 13.03 6.05
CA ALA A 234 -21.31 13.67 7.37
C ALA A 234 -20.00 13.62 8.18
N TYR A 235 -19.24 12.53 8.09
CA TYR A 235 -17.93 12.39 8.73
C TYR A 235 -16.93 13.42 8.21
N LEU A 236 -16.83 13.62 6.88
CA LEU A 236 -15.96 14.62 6.27
C LEU A 236 -16.36 16.05 6.66
N GLU A 237 -17.66 16.37 6.67
CA GLU A 237 -18.17 17.69 7.07
C GLU A 237 -17.82 18.00 8.54
N ASN A 238 -18.01 17.03 9.43
CA ASN A 238 -17.67 17.18 10.84
C ASN A 238 -16.16 17.33 11.07
N GLY A 239 -15.33 16.61 10.30
CA GLY A 239 -13.88 16.77 10.32
C GLY A 239 -13.45 18.18 9.92
N LYS A 240 -14.03 18.73 8.86
CA LYS A 240 -13.74 20.11 8.40
C LYS A 240 -14.16 21.19 9.42
N LYS A 241 -15.22 20.95 10.20
CA LYS A 241 -15.66 21.87 11.26
C LYS A 241 -14.73 21.88 12.47
N ARG A 242 -14.05 20.75 12.78
CA ARG A 242 -13.11 20.64 13.89
C ARG A 242 -11.71 21.19 13.57
N ALA A 243 -11.39 21.32 12.29
CA ALA A 243 -10.10 21.83 11.81
C ALA A 243 -10.10 23.37 11.62
N LYS A 244 -11.23 24.05 11.81
CA LYS A 244 -11.39 25.51 11.84
C LYS A 244 -11.45 26.00 13.27
#